data_92de9d02ac1179b863ca855943c1a032
#
_entry.id   92de9d02ac1179b863ca855943c1a032
#
_cell.length_a   1.000
_cell.length_b   1.000
_cell.length_c   1.000
_cell.angle_alpha   90.00
_cell.angle_beta   90.00
_cell.angle_gamma   90.00
#
_symmetry.space_group_name_H-M   'P 1'
#
loop_
_entity.id
_entity.type
_entity.pdbx_description
1 polymer ?
#
loop_
_entity_poly.entity_id
_entity_poly.type
_entity_poly.pdbx_seq_one_letter_code
_entity_poly.pdbx_strand_id
1 'polypeptide(L)'
;MLNALRQDLRHGLRMLWRTPSFTVPAVIALALGVGATTLIVSYAQATSLRLFAYRDALGILNVNRIAPDGRERSVPASTYQAWREHAGSFSEIAATNFTTANLTGVDDPEPLFGSRITASLMPLLGVTPEVGRGFRPEDEQPGAPAVVMVSERLWRTRYGANPGIVGRTVRLNDEAFTVIGVMPGRYYGYGPILAFHDYWVPLVFSPDAPGRYLDRDARNDSVTVYARLRPGFEARAALGELDRLAMAAEQGMSGDRAAWKTSLLPLHERVTERYGQTLATFWAAACGLLFIACVNVALMMLARTNRRSREFALRSTLGAGASRLARQLLTESLLLASAGGLAGVLLANLALPVVQA
;
A
#
# COMPACT_ATOMS: atom_id res chain seq x y z
N MET A 1 10.43 13.22 46.77
CA MET A 1 10.01 13.52 45.40
C MET A 1 8.81 12.66 44.96
N LEU A 2 8.83 11.35 45.10
CA LEU A 2 7.75 10.43 44.72
C LEU A 2 6.40 10.71 45.34
N ASN A 3 6.33 11.08 46.64
CA ASN A 3 5.08 11.39 47.33
C ASN A 3 4.41 12.67 46.80
N ALA A 4 5.19 13.68 46.39
CA ALA A 4 4.67 14.91 45.81
C ALA A 4 4.05 14.65 44.42
N LEU A 5 4.71 13.83 43.59
CA LEU A 5 4.20 13.44 42.28
C LEU A 5 2.89 12.64 42.34
N ARG A 6 2.80 11.70 43.31
CA ARG A 6 1.58 10.91 43.58
C ARG A 6 0.42 11.78 44.05
N GLN A 7 0.72 12.82 44.82
CA GLN A 7 -0.26 13.79 45.26
C GLN A 7 -0.76 14.69 44.14
N ASP A 8 0.17 15.17 43.25
CA ASP A 8 -0.16 15.98 42.10
C ASP A 8 -0.97 15.18 41.06
N LEU A 9 -0.67 13.90 40.82
CA LEU A 9 -1.44 13.00 39.96
C LEU A 9 -2.87 12.79 40.51
N ARG A 10 -3.03 12.47 41.77
CA ARG A 10 -4.35 12.32 42.41
C ARG A 10 -5.19 13.61 42.34
N HIS A 11 -4.53 14.74 42.56
CA HIS A 11 -5.18 16.03 42.48
C HIS A 11 -5.62 16.36 41.03
N GLY A 12 -4.75 16.17 40.05
CA GLY A 12 -5.04 16.34 38.62
C GLY A 12 -6.19 15.45 38.14
N LEU A 13 -6.18 14.14 38.50
CA LEU A 13 -7.26 13.22 38.14
C LEU A 13 -8.61 13.68 38.72
N ARG A 14 -8.65 14.00 40.06
CA ARG A 14 -9.88 14.45 40.70
C ARG A 14 -10.41 15.74 40.09
N MET A 15 -9.53 16.62 39.63
CA MET A 15 -9.88 17.88 39.02
C MET A 15 -10.45 17.72 37.64
N LEU A 16 -9.87 16.84 36.81
CA LEU A 16 -10.38 16.46 35.49
C LEU A 16 -11.79 15.88 35.58
N TRP A 17 -12.04 15.02 36.58
CA TRP A 17 -13.36 14.45 36.83
C TRP A 17 -14.39 15.48 37.26
N ARG A 18 -13.98 16.56 37.97
CA ARG A 18 -14.88 17.63 38.44
C ARG A 18 -15.23 18.67 37.38
N THR A 19 -14.52 18.68 36.24
CA THR A 19 -14.77 19.63 35.16
C THR A 19 -14.97 18.92 33.80
N PRO A 20 -16.06 18.14 33.69
CA PRO A 20 -16.29 17.35 32.45
C PRO A 20 -16.52 18.23 31.21
N SER A 21 -17.12 19.42 31.38
CA SER A 21 -17.32 20.39 30.28
C SER A 21 -16.03 20.90 29.63
N PHE A 22 -14.90 20.77 30.31
CA PHE A 22 -13.56 21.06 29.76
C PHE A 22 -12.87 19.78 29.30
N THR A 23 -12.88 18.75 30.15
CA THR A 23 -12.09 17.54 29.97
C THR A 23 -12.55 16.74 28.76
N VAL A 24 -13.87 16.59 28.57
CA VAL A 24 -14.41 15.79 27.45
C VAL A 24 -14.09 16.41 26.10
N PRO A 25 -14.34 17.71 25.83
CA PRO A 25 -13.93 18.29 24.53
C PRO A 25 -12.42 18.26 24.29
N ALA A 26 -11.62 18.46 25.33
CA ALA A 26 -10.15 18.42 25.21
C ALA A 26 -9.65 17.00 24.86
N VAL A 27 -10.18 15.97 25.52
CA VAL A 27 -9.85 14.57 25.24
C VAL A 27 -10.31 14.17 23.83
N ILE A 28 -11.52 14.57 23.41
CA ILE A 28 -12.04 14.30 22.07
C ILE A 28 -11.15 14.97 21.02
N ALA A 29 -10.79 16.24 21.18
CA ALA A 29 -9.93 16.94 20.22
C ALA A 29 -8.56 16.26 20.08
N LEU A 30 -7.93 15.87 21.19
CA LEU A 30 -6.66 15.14 21.17
C LEU A 30 -6.82 13.73 20.59
N ALA A 31 -7.89 13.03 20.95
CA ALA A 31 -8.16 11.68 20.45
C ALA A 31 -8.35 11.67 18.92
N LEU A 32 -9.08 12.64 18.38
CA LEU A 32 -9.24 12.80 16.93
C LEU A 32 -7.92 13.17 16.25
N GLY A 33 -7.15 14.12 16.84
CA GLY A 33 -5.84 14.51 16.28
C GLY A 33 -4.84 13.35 16.26
N VAL A 34 -4.67 12.67 17.40
CA VAL A 34 -3.76 11.51 17.51
C VAL A 34 -4.27 10.32 16.69
N GLY A 35 -5.58 10.04 16.73
CA GLY A 35 -6.20 8.94 15.99
C GLY A 35 -6.02 9.08 14.48
N ALA A 36 -6.33 10.24 13.92
CA ALA A 36 -6.15 10.53 12.49
C ALA A 36 -4.66 10.45 12.09
N THR A 37 -3.77 11.03 12.90
CA THR A 37 -2.31 10.95 12.65
C THR A 37 -1.84 9.49 12.67
N THR A 38 -2.27 8.69 13.65
CA THR A 38 -1.92 7.28 13.76
C THR A 38 -2.40 6.48 12.54
N LEU A 39 -3.64 6.71 12.08
CA LEU A 39 -4.18 6.06 10.88
C LEU A 39 -3.38 6.40 9.64
N ILE A 40 -3.05 7.68 9.44
CA ILE A 40 -2.26 8.15 8.29
C ILE A 40 -0.85 7.54 8.32
N VAL A 41 -0.19 7.52 9.48
CA VAL A 41 1.13 6.90 9.64
C VAL A 41 1.07 5.40 9.40
N SER A 42 0.07 4.72 9.95
CA SER A 42 -0.12 3.28 9.75
C SER A 42 -0.36 2.94 8.28
N TYR A 43 -1.16 3.73 7.57
CA TYR A 43 -1.38 3.58 6.13
C TYR A 43 -0.09 3.84 5.33
N ALA A 44 0.63 4.90 5.64
CA ALA A 44 1.91 5.22 5.01
C ALA A 44 2.97 4.12 5.22
N GLN A 45 3.08 3.61 6.44
CA GLN A 45 3.98 2.49 6.75
C GLN A 45 3.55 1.21 6.04
N ALA A 46 2.24 0.95 6.01
CA ALA A 46 1.70 -0.21 5.31
C ALA A 46 2.07 -0.20 3.82
N THR A 47 2.00 0.95 3.16
CA THR A 47 2.33 1.09 1.73
C THR A 47 3.83 1.07 1.45
N SER A 48 4.65 1.67 2.33
CA SER A 48 6.10 1.84 2.08
C SER A 48 6.95 0.68 2.61
N LEU A 49 6.63 0.13 3.79
CA LEU A 49 7.44 -0.94 4.40
C LEU A 49 7.13 -2.34 3.86
N ARG A 50 5.97 -2.53 3.22
CA ARG A 50 5.53 -3.84 2.73
C ARG A 50 6.12 -4.25 1.38
N LEU A 51 6.89 -3.38 0.74
CA LEU A 51 7.82 -3.76 -0.33
C LEU A 51 8.78 -4.88 0.12
N PHE A 52 9.15 -4.91 1.38
CA PHE A 52 10.03 -5.93 1.97
C PHE A 52 9.40 -7.32 2.13
N ALA A 53 8.11 -7.49 1.80
CA ALA A 53 7.49 -8.81 1.76
C ALA A 53 8.03 -9.68 0.59
N TYR A 54 8.58 -9.05 -0.45
CA TYR A 54 9.17 -9.75 -1.59
C TYR A 54 10.62 -10.15 -1.30
N ARG A 55 11.03 -11.29 -1.85
CA ARG A 55 12.42 -11.75 -1.75
C ARG A 55 13.36 -10.74 -2.40
N ASP A 56 14.35 -10.26 -1.64
CA ASP A 56 15.33 -9.29 -2.12
C ASP A 56 14.66 -8.12 -2.89
N ALA A 57 13.72 -7.47 -2.21
CA ALA A 57 12.88 -6.41 -2.79
C ALA A 57 13.69 -5.23 -3.35
N LEU A 58 14.88 -4.95 -2.78
CA LEU A 58 15.76 -3.89 -3.24
C LEU A 58 16.39 -4.19 -4.61
N GLY A 59 16.52 -5.48 -4.96
CA GLY A 59 17.02 -5.92 -6.26
C GLY A 59 15.95 -5.99 -7.36
N ILE A 60 14.69 -5.71 -7.05
CA ILE A 60 13.62 -5.66 -8.04
C ILE A 60 13.64 -4.31 -8.73
N LEU A 61 13.71 -4.33 -10.07
CA LEU A 61 13.69 -3.17 -10.92
C LEU A 61 12.35 -3.08 -11.64
N ASN A 62 11.80 -1.89 -11.74
CA ASN A 62 10.66 -1.58 -12.60
C ASN A 62 11.20 -1.00 -13.92
N VAL A 63 10.73 -1.54 -15.04
CA VAL A 63 11.18 -1.15 -16.37
C VAL A 63 10.02 -0.53 -17.13
N ASN A 64 10.20 0.70 -17.60
CA ASN A 64 9.21 1.43 -18.39
C ASN A 64 9.84 2.06 -19.63
N ARG A 65 8.99 2.57 -20.52
CA ARG A 65 9.41 3.42 -21.63
C ARG A 65 9.13 4.88 -21.32
N ILE A 66 10.03 5.78 -21.68
CA ILE A 66 9.87 7.23 -21.56
C ILE A 66 9.69 7.79 -22.96
N ALA A 67 8.54 8.38 -23.22
CA ALA A 67 8.24 9.04 -24.47
C ALA A 67 9.02 10.39 -24.60
N PRO A 68 9.16 10.99 -25.80
CA PRO A 68 9.84 12.26 -26.00
C PRO A 68 9.24 13.43 -25.19
N ASP A 69 7.96 13.33 -24.81
CA ASP A 69 7.28 14.30 -23.94
C ASP A 69 7.69 14.18 -22.44
N GLY A 70 8.65 13.31 -22.12
CA GLY A 70 9.11 13.01 -20.78
C GLY A 70 8.16 12.15 -19.95
N ARG A 71 7.02 11.74 -20.51
CA ARG A 71 6.04 10.92 -19.79
C ARG A 71 6.42 9.45 -19.88
N GLU A 72 6.26 8.78 -18.78
CA GLU A 72 6.40 7.34 -18.74
C GLU A 72 5.21 6.64 -19.39
N ARG A 73 5.51 5.56 -20.05
CA ARG A 73 4.57 4.68 -20.72
C ARG A 73 4.85 3.23 -20.35
N SER A 74 3.80 2.45 -20.31
CA SER A 74 3.92 0.98 -20.21
C SER A 74 4.69 0.43 -21.41
N VAL A 75 5.30 -0.72 -21.23
CA VAL A 75 6.12 -1.38 -22.24
C VAL A 75 5.24 -2.08 -23.26
N PRO A 76 5.42 -1.87 -24.56
CA PRO A 76 4.72 -2.66 -25.58
C PRO A 76 4.97 -4.16 -25.43
N ALA A 77 3.98 -4.99 -25.73
CA ALA A 77 4.07 -6.43 -25.63
C ALA A 77 5.24 -7.01 -26.44
N SER A 78 5.43 -6.51 -27.67
CA SER A 78 6.55 -6.92 -28.56
C SER A 78 7.91 -6.55 -27.97
N THR A 79 8.04 -5.38 -27.37
CA THR A 79 9.27 -4.93 -26.70
C THR A 79 9.57 -5.82 -25.49
N TYR A 80 8.54 -6.14 -24.68
CA TYR A 80 8.71 -7.08 -23.58
C TYR A 80 9.16 -8.46 -24.04
N GLN A 81 8.58 -8.99 -25.13
CA GLN A 81 8.98 -10.28 -25.69
C GLN A 81 10.43 -10.27 -26.14
N ALA A 82 10.86 -9.22 -26.85
CA ALA A 82 12.25 -9.06 -27.28
C ALA A 82 13.22 -9.00 -26.07
N TRP A 83 12.85 -8.32 -25.01
CA TRP A 83 13.63 -8.29 -23.78
C TRP A 83 13.69 -9.66 -23.10
N ARG A 84 12.55 -10.36 -22.98
CA ARG A 84 12.48 -11.69 -22.36
C ARG A 84 13.36 -12.71 -23.08
N GLU A 85 13.43 -12.63 -24.42
CA GLU A 85 14.16 -13.58 -25.24
C GLU A 85 15.66 -13.27 -25.36
N HIS A 86 16.03 -12.00 -25.39
CA HIS A 86 17.37 -11.58 -25.78
C HIS A 86 18.17 -10.81 -24.74
N ALA A 87 17.56 -10.33 -23.64
CA ALA A 87 18.27 -9.55 -22.64
C ALA A 87 19.10 -10.44 -21.70
N GLY A 88 20.40 -10.53 -21.97
CA GLY A 88 21.33 -11.37 -21.22
C GLY A 88 21.74 -10.84 -19.84
N SER A 89 21.60 -9.52 -19.62
CA SER A 89 21.97 -8.87 -18.35
C SER A 89 21.03 -9.17 -17.20
N PHE A 90 19.88 -9.80 -17.45
CA PHE A 90 18.87 -10.07 -16.45
C PHE A 90 18.78 -11.56 -16.10
N SER A 91 18.60 -11.85 -14.83
CA SER A 91 18.31 -13.22 -14.38
C SER A 91 16.85 -13.58 -14.56
N GLU A 92 15.96 -12.59 -14.40
CA GLU A 92 14.52 -12.73 -14.52
C GLU A 92 13.93 -11.44 -15.10
N ILE A 93 13.03 -11.59 -16.06
CA ILE A 93 12.17 -10.51 -16.56
C ILE A 93 10.73 -11.02 -16.53
N ALA A 94 9.84 -10.26 -15.93
CA ALA A 94 8.45 -10.61 -15.76
C ALA A 94 7.55 -9.44 -16.14
N ALA A 95 6.33 -9.76 -16.56
CA ALA A 95 5.35 -8.75 -16.93
C ALA A 95 4.01 -8.99 -16.20
N THR A 96 3.29 -7.90 -16.00
CA THR A 96 1.93 -7.92 -15.49
C THR A 96 1.07 -6.90 -16.24
N ASN A 97 -0.22 -7.21 -16.34
CA ASN A 97 -1.23 -6.33 -16.92
C ASN A 97 -2.49 -6.42 -16.06
N PHE A 98 -2.98 -5.27 -15.58
CA PHE A 98 -4.20 -5.19 -14.78
C PHE A 98 -5.42 -5.59 -15.61
N THR A 99 -6.37 -6.28 -14.99
CA THR A 99 -7.61 -6.70 -15.62
C THR A 99 -8.75 -6.78 -14.61
N THR A 100 -9.97 -6.78 -15.10
CA THR A 100 -11.18 -6.98 -14.29
C THR A 100 -12.02 -8.06 -14.91
N ALA A 101 -12.77 -8.79 -14.07
CA ALA A 101 -13.76 -9.75 -14.51
C ALA A 101 -14.92 -9.82 -13.53
N ASN A 102 -16.06 -10.28 -14.00
CA ASN A 102 -17.16 -10.64 -13.12
C ASN A 102 -17.07 -12.13 -12.78
N LEU A 103 -17.11 -12.45 -11.50
CA LEU A 103 -17.31 -13.82 -11.05
C LEU A 103 -18.75 -14.21 -11.41
N THR A 104 -18.93 -15.17 -12.32
CA THR A 104 -20.23 -15.63 -12.81
C THR A 104 -20.47 -17.08 -12.43
N GLY A 105 -21.70 -17.58 -12.65
CA GLY A 105 -22.08 -18.93 -12.20
C GLY A 105 -22.32 -19.03 -10.70
N VAL A 106 -22.50 -17.90 -10.04
CA VAL A 106 -22.94 -17.71 -8.65
C VAL A 106 -24.25 -16.89 -8.67
N ASP A 107 -24.99 -16.89 -7.56
CA ASP A 107 -26.31 -16.22 -7.51
C ASP A 107 -26.25 -14.73 -7.85
N ASP A 108 -25.24 -14.03 -7.33
CA ASP A 108 -24.99 -12.61 -7.66
C ASP A 108 -23.60 -12.44 -8.29
N PRO A 109 -23.50 -11.97 -9.55
CA PRO A 109 -22.22 -11.67 -10.17
C PRO A 109 -21.44 -10.62 -9.38
N GLU A 110 -20.19 -10.91 -9.06
CA GLU A 110 -19.32 -10.02 -8.28
C GLU A 110 -18.19 -9.50 -9.18
N PRO A 111 -17.98 -8.16 -9.26
CA PRO A 111 -16.82 -7.62 -9.95
C PRO A 111 -15.54 -7.91 -9.17
N LEU A 112 -14.58 -8.51 -9.83
CA LEU A 112 -13.27 -8.86 -9.29
C LEU A 112 -12.17 -8.05 -9.98
N PHE A 113 -11.18 -7.65 -9.19
CA PHE A 113 -9.96 -7.06 -9.69
C PHE A 113 -8.88 -8.14 -9.83
N GLY A 114 -8.19 -8.15 -10.95
CA GLY A 114 -7.20 -9.18 -11.21
C GLY A 114 -6.02 -8.67 -12.02
N SER A 115 -5.10 -9.60 -12.31
CA SER A 115 -3.95 -9.32 -13.14
C SER A 115 -3.63 -10.50 -14.03
N ARG A 116 -3.25 -10.23 -15.28
CA ARG A 116 -2.54 -11.18 -16.11
C ARG A 116 -1.07 -11.09 -15.73
N ILE A 117 -0.44 -12.22 -15.45
CA ILE A 117 0.96 -12.25 -15.05
C ILE A 117 1.73 -13.33 -15.80
N THR A 118 2.99 -13.07 -16.05
CA THR A 118 3.88 -14.09 -16.58
C THR A 118 4.30 -15.08 -15.49
N ALA A 119 4.60 -16.31 -15.87
CA ALA A 119 5.04 -17.37 -14.96
C ALA A 119 6.31 -17.00 -14.18
N SER A 120 7.17 -16.15 -14.79
CA SER A 120 8.38 -15.63 -14.17
C SER A 120 8.14 -14.63 -13.03
N LEU A 121 6.93 -14.05 -12.91
CA LEU A 121 6.67 -13.00 -11.90
C LEU A 121 6.77 -13.53 -10.48
N MET A 122 6.17 -14.68 -10.20
CA MET A 122 6.20 -15.25 -8.84
C MET A 122 7.61 -15.65 -8.39
N PRO A 123 8.42 -16.35 -9.19
CA PRO A 123 9.83 -16.60 -8.90
C PRO A 123 10.63 -15.32 -8.67
N LEU A 124 10.45 -14.29 -9.52
CA LEU A 124 11.09 -12.99 -9.37
C LEU A 124 10.79 -12.35 -8.01
N LEU A 125 9.53 -12.42 -7.56
CA LEU A 125 9.09 -11.88 -6.28
C LEU A 125 9.42 -12.80 -5.09
N GLY A 126 9.79 -14.07 -5.34
CA GLY A 126 9.96 -15.09 -4.30
C GLY A 126 8.63 -15.50 -3.66
N VAL A 127 7.53 -15.42 -4.41
CA VAL A 127 6.19 -15.76 -3.95
C VAL A 127 5.90 -17.22 -4.28
N THR A 128 5.47 -17.97 -3.27
CA THR A 128 4.97 -19.33 -3.42
C THR A 128 3.49 -19.37 -3.05
N PRO A 129 2.64 -20.09 -3.80
CA PRO A 129 1.24 -20.29 -3.45
C PRO A 129 1.10 -20.92 -2.07
N GLU A 130 0.00 -20.62 -1.36
CA GLU A 130 -0.34 -21.24 -0.08
C GLU A 130 -0.88 -22.66 -0.29
N VAL A 131 -1.67 -22.82 -1.35
CA VAL A 131 -2.24 -24.12 -1.77
C VAL A 131 -2.06 -24.22 -3.28
N GLY A 132 -1.76 -25.42 -3.76
CA GLY A 132 -1.61 -25.71 -5.19
C GLY A 132 -0.26 -25.27 -5.78
N ARG A 133 -0.28 -24.74 -7.01
CA ARG A 133 0.91 -24.34 -7.76
C ARG A 133 0.79 -22.93 -8.35
N GLY A 134 1.93 -22.31 -8.66
CA GLY A 134 2.01 -21.13 -9.51
C GLY A 134 1.88 -21.45 -11.01
N PHE A 135 1.90 -20.40 -11.81
CA PHE A 135 1.93 -20.55 -13.27
C PHE A 135 3.27 -21.15 -13.75
N ARG A 136 3.18 -21.88 -14.87
CA ARG A 136 4.31 -22.45 -15.60
C ARG A 136 4.40 -21.82 -16.98
N PRO A 137 5.54 -21.87 -17.65
CA PRO A 137 5.67 -21.37 -19.02
C PRO A 137 4.68 -22.00 -20.01
N GLU A 138 4.24 -23.24 -19.76
CA GLU A 138 3.25 -23.93 -20.58
C GLU A 138 1.85 -23.30 -20.46
N ASP A 139 1.52 -22.73 -19.30
CA ASP A 139 0.24 -22.07 -19.07
C ASP A 139 0.13 -20.74 -19.87
N GLU A 140 1.26 -20.16 -20.34
CA GLU A 140 1.32 -18.95 -21.17
C GLU A 140 1.19 -19.23 -22.68
N GLN A 141 1.11 -20.49 -23.09
CA GLN A 141 1.04 -20.83 -24.50
C GLN A 141 -0.36 -20.58 -25.08
N PRO A 142 -0.46 -20.05 -26.32
CA PRO A 142 -1.75 -19.98 -26.98
C PRO A 142 -2.40 -21.36 -27.08
N GLY A 143 -3.67 -21.46 -26.66
CA GLY A 143 -4.40 -22.74 -26.63
C GLY A 143 -4.19 -23.60 -25.38
N ALA A 144 -3.35 -23.17 -24.43
CA ALA A 144 -3.24 -23.82 -23.13
C ALA A 144 -4.59 -23.80 -22.38
N PRO A 145 -4.83 -24.77 -21.46
CA PRO A 145 -6.00 -24.76 -20.63
C PRO A 145 -6.13 -23.46 -19.84
N ALA A 146 -7.35 -22.92 -19.74
CA ALA A 146 -7.62 -21.74 -18.96
C ALA A 146 -7.44 -22.03 -17.46
N VAL A 147 -6.46 -21.42 -16.84
CA VAL A 147 -6.13 -21.61 -15.43
C VAL A 147 -6.14 -20.28 -14.67
N VAL A 148 -6.47 -20.32 -13.38
CA VAL A 148 -6.54 -19.15 -12.52
C VAL A 148 -5.96 -19.44 -11.15
N MET A 149 -5.31 -18.47 -10.56
CA MET A 149 -5.03 -18.43 -9.13
C MET A 149 -5.97 -17.44 -8.47
N VAL A 150 -6.45 -17.76 -7.28
CA VAL A 150 -7.35 -16.90 -6.51
C VAL A 150 -6.64 -16.35 -5.28
N SER A 151 -7.08 -15.20 -4.79
CA SER A 151 -6.57 -14.64 -3.52
C SER A 151 -7.08 -15.48 -2.33
N GLU A 152 -6.32 -15.45 -1.24
CA GLU A 152 -6.77 -16.03 0.03
C GLU A 152 -8.10 -15.38 0.49
N ARG A 153 -8.28 -14.08 0.24
CA ARG A 153 -9.52 -13.37 0.53
C ARG A 153 -10.71 -14.02 -0.19
N LEU A 154 -10.63 -14.15 -1.52
CA LEU A 154 -11.69 -14.75 -2.33
C LEU A 154 -11.92 -16.22 -1.93
N TRP A 155 -10.85 -16.97 -1.69
CA TRP A 155 -10.92 -18.36 -1.24
C TRP A 155 -11.65 -18.52 0.10
N ARG A 156 -11.37 -17.63 1.08
CA ARG A 156 -12.06 -17.67 2.39
C ARG A 156 -13.50 -17.21 2.31
N THR A 157 -13.75 -16.10 1.63
CA THR A 157 -15.08 -15.47 1.63
C THR A 157 -16.10 -16.20 0.77
N ARG A 158 -15.69 -16.72 -0.38
CA ARG A 158 -16.61 -17.38 -1.34
C ARG A 158 -16.53 -18.90 -1.31
N TYR A 159 -15.38 -19.45 -0.97
CA TYR A 159 -15.17 -20.91 -1.03
C TYR A 159 -14.90 -21.53 0.34
N GLY A 160 -15.11 -20.78 1.44
CA GLY A 160 -15.05 -21.28 2.82
C GLY A 160 -13.68 -21.86 3.21
N ALA A 161 -12.59 -21.36 2.60
CA ALA A 161 -11.23 -21.87 2.79
C ALA A 161 -11.09 -23.38 2.56
N ASN A 162 -11.90 -23.96 1.67
CA ASN A 162 -11.86 -25.37 1.36
C ASN A 162 -10.57 -25.74 0.60
N PRO A 163 -9.71 -26.63 1.13
CA PRO A 163 -8.47 -27.06 0.45
C PRO A 163 -8.71 -27.71 -0.92
N GLY A 164 -9.90 -28.29 -1.14
CA GLY A 164 -10.32 -28.87 -2.42
C GLY A 164 -10.67 -27.84 -3.50
N ILE A 165 -10.30 -26.56 -3.34
CA ILE A 165 -10.49 -25.51 -4.35
C ILE A 165 -9.63 -25.75 -5.59
N VAL A 166 -8.43 -26.33 -5.43
CA VAL A 166 -7.54 -26.66 -6.54
C VAL A 166 -8.18 -27.75 -7.39
N GLY A 167 -8.22 -27.52 -8.70
CA GLY A 167 -8.92 -28.36 -9.68
C GLY A 167 -10.39 -28.02 -9.88
N ARG A 168 -10.99 -27.14 -9.05
CA ARG A 168 -12.36 -26.65 -9.28
C ARG A 168 -12.41 -25.65 -10.44
N THR A 169 -13.54 -25.64 -11.12
CA THR A 169 -13.84 -24.65 -12.16
C THR A 169 -14.52 -23.44 -11.53
N VAL A 170 -14.01 -22.25 -11.85
CA VAL A 170 -14.63 -20.96 -11.58
C VAL A 170 -14.91 -20.26 -12.91
N ARG A 171 -15.95 -19.42 -12.95
CA ARG A 171 -16.31 -18.70 -14.17
C ARG A 171 -15.99 -17.22 -14.01
N LEU A 172 -15.18 -16.72 -14.93
CA LEU A 172 -14.84 -15.29 -15.00
C LEU A 172 -15.36 -14.76 -16.34
N ASN A 173 -16.30 -13.81 -16.33
CA ASN A 173 -17.01 -13.32 -17.52
C ASN A 173 -17.60 -14.48 -18.37
N ASP A 174 -18.21 -15.46 -17.70
CA ASP A 174 -18.80 -16.68 -18.29
C ASP A 174 -17.80 -17.68 -18.90
N GLU A 175 -16.51 -17.39 -18.88
CA GLU A 175 -15.46 -18.31 -19.31
C GLU A 175 -14.99 -19.17 -18.13
N ALA A 176 -14.81 -20.47 -18.41
CA ALA A 176 -14.44 -21.46 -17.39
C ALA A 176 -12.92 -21.49 -17.17
N PHE A 177 -12.49 -21.32 -15.93
CA PHE A 177 -11.09 -21.39 -15.51
C PHE A 177 -10.92 -22.48 -14.44
N THR A 178 -9.86 -23.25 -14.54
CA THR A 178 -9.48 -24.21 -13.49
C THR A 178 -8.61 -23.53 -12.45
N VAL A 179 -9.00 -23.58 -11.18
CA VAL A 179 -8.18 -23.07 -10.08
C VAL A 179 -6.96 -23.95 -9.89
N ILE A 180 -5.77 -23.38 -10.00
CA ILE A 180 -4.50 -24.09 -9.83
C ILE A 180 -3.79 -23.79 -8.52
N GLY A 181 -4.14 -22.70 -7.85
CA GLY A 181 -3.51 -22.31 -6.59
C GLY A 181 -4.19 -21.14 -5.92
N VAL A 182 -3.77 -20.91 -4.68
CA VAL A 182 -4.22 -19.79 -3.83
C VAL A 182 -3.03 -18.90 -3.50
N MET A 183 -3.16 -17.62 -3.76
CA MET A 183 -2.16 -16.61 -3.41
C MET A 183 -2.22 -16.32 -1.91
N PRO A 184 -1.07 -16.37 -1.19
CA PRO A 184 -1.06 -16.10 0.23
C PRO A 184 -1.55 -14.69 0.59
N GLY A 185 -2.38 -14.59 1.62
CA GLY A 185 -2.99 -13.33 2.06
C GLY A 185 -1.99 -12.27 2.51
N ARG A 186 -0.77 -12.67 2.89
CA ARG A 186 0.31 -11.73 3.23
C ARG A 186 0.72 -10.81 2.07
N TYR A 187 0.35 -11.14 0.84
CA TYR A 187 0.59 -10.29 -0.34
C TYR A 187 -0.65 -9.49 -0.76
N TYR A 188 -1.82 -9.78 -0.18
CA TYR A 188 -3.04 -9.02 -0.44
C TYR A 188 -2.98 -7.67 0.27
N GLY A 189 -3.31 -6.61 -0.45
CA GLY A 189 -3.23 -5.24 0.08
C GLY A 189 -1.80 -4.72 0.25
N TYR A 190 -0.77 -5.47 -0.15
CA TYR A 190 0.62 -5.16 0.12
C TYR A 190 1.47 -5.10 -1.13
N GLY A 191 2.18 -3.98 -1.27
CA GLY A 191 3.11 -3.74 -2.36
C GLY A 191 2.44 -3.34 -3.68
N PRO A 192 3.23 -2.81 -4.61
CA PRO A 192 2.73 -2.21 -5.85
C PRO A 192 2.36 -3.23 -6.93
N ILE A 193 2.68 -4.53 -6.74
CA ILE A 193 2.59 -5.52 -7.81
C ILE A 193 1.38 -6.46 -7.65
N LEU A 194 1.13 -6.95 -6.44
CA LEU A 194 0.11 -7.97 -6.17
C LEU A 194 -1.05 -7.47 -5.28
N ALA A 195 -1.04 -6.17 -4.91
CA ALA A 195 -2.01 -5.60 -4.00
C ALA A 195 -3.43 -5.56 -4.61
N PHE A 196 -4.43 -5.85 -3.77
CA PHE A 196 -5.86 -5.71 -4.09
C PHE A 196 -6.36 -6.51 -5.29
N HIS A 197 -5.65 -7.59 -5.66
CA HIS A 197 -6.12 -8.49 -6.69
C HIS A 197 -6.84 -9.70 -6.09
N ASP A 198 -7.97 -10.05 -6.69
CA ASP A 198 -8.78 -11.20 -6.29
C ASP A 198 -8.40 -12.46 -7.04
N TYR A 199 -7.84 -12.29 -8.24
CA TYR A 199 -7.42 -13.38 -9.08
C TYR A 199 -6.22 -13.01 -9.97
N TRP A 200 -5.52 -14.03 -10.42
CA TRP A 200 -4.44 -13.93 -11.41
C TRP A 200 -4.66 -14.99 -12.49
N VAL A 201 -4.40 -14.63 -13.72
CA VAL A 201 -4.41 -15.51 -14.88
C VAL A 201 -3.11 -15.38 -15.67
N PRO A 202 -2.72 -16.38 -16.48
CA PRO A 202 -1.52 -16.27 -17.31
C PRO A 202 -1.62 -15.10 -18.29
N LEU A 203 -0.49 -14.41 -18.50
CA LEU A 203 -0.35 -13.41 -19.54
C LEU A 203 0.04 -14.12 -20.84
N VAL A 204 -0.95 -14.34 -21.69
CA VAL A 204 -0.74 -15.01 -22.99
C VAL A 204 -0.60 -13.95 -24.07
N PHE A 205 0.48 -14.05 -24.83
CA PHE A 205 0.73 -13.25 -26.04
C PHE A 205 0.30 -14.05 -27.27
N SER A 206 -0.65 -13.54 -28.03
CA SER A 206 -1.07 -14.13 -29.29
C SER A 206 -1.15 -13.05 -30.37
N PRO A 207 -0.56 -13.24 -31.54
CA PRO A 207 -0.69 -12.30 -32.65
C PRO A 207 -2.12 -12.14 -33.13
N ASP A 208 -2.93 -13.21 -33.02
CA ASP A 208 -4.32 -13.23 -33.53
C ASP A 208 -5.36 -12.84 -32.49
N ALA A 209 -5.02 -12.85 -31.23
CA ALA A 209 -5.91 -12.49 -30.12
C ALA A 209 -5.11 -12.09 -28.88
N PRO A 210 -4.45 -10.93 -28.88
CA PRO A 210 -3.83 -10.41 -27.66
C PRO A 210 -4.93 -10.20 -26.61
N GLY A 211 -4.77 -10.79 -25.47
CA GLY A 211 -5.71 -10.67 -24.38
C GLY A 211 -6.93 -11.61 -24.40
N ARG A 212 -6.85 -12.74 -25.10
CA ARG A 212 -7.94 -13.70 -25.33
C ARG A 212 -8.70 -14.15 -24.10
N TYR A 213 -8.12 -14.03 -22.91
CA TYR A 213 -8.73 -14.63 -21.73
C TYR A 213 -9.66 -13.70 -20.93
N LEU A 214 -9.61 -12.36 -21.08
CA LEU A 214 -10.51 -11.50 -20.28
C LEU A 214 -10.87 -10.14 -20.91
N ASP A 215 -10.22 -9.71 -21.98
CA ASP A 215 -10.50 -8.41 -22.58
C ASP A 215 -10.72 -8.55 -24.09
N ARG A 216 -11.98 -8.28 -24.53
CA ARG A 216 -12.32 -8.23 -25.95
C ARG A 216 -11.84 -6.93 -26.61
N ASP A 217 -11.52 -5.89 -25.80
CA ASP A 217 -10.92 -4.65 -26.25
C ASP A 217 -9.40 -4.75 -26.24
N ALA A 218 -8.86 -5.38 -27.24
CA ALA A 218 -7.42 -5.63 -27.48
C ALA A 218 -6.55 -4.38 -27.68
N ARG A 219 -6.88 -3.26 -27.02
CA ARG A 219 -6.07 -2.04 -27.04
C ARG A 219 -4.94 -2.01 -26.03
N ASN A 220 -4.82 -3.01 -25.18
CA ASN A 220 -3.76 -3.10 -24.18
C ASN A 220 -2.57 -3.91 -24.68
N ASP A 221 -1.93 -3.45 -25.76
CA ASP A 221 -0.64 -3.97 -26.22
C ASP A 221 0.53 -3.63 -25.28
N SER A 222 0.25 -3.22 -24.05
CA SER A 222 1.27 -2.76 -23.13
C SER A 222 1.21 -3.47 -21.78
N VAL A 223 2.38 -3.69 -21.19
CA VAL A 223 2.56 -4.37 -19.91
C VAL A 223 3.43 -3.55 -18.97
N THR A 224 3.27 -3.79 -17.67
CA THR A 224 4.23 -3.32 -16.66
C THR A 224 5.29 -4.38 -16.48
N VAL A 225 6.55 -4.01 -16.58
CA VAL A 225 7.68 -4.93 -16.55
C VAL A 225 8.47 -4.79 -15.27
N TYR A 226 8.82 -5.93 -14.70
CA TYR A 226 9.71 -6.06 -13.55
C TYR A 226 10.87 -6.97 -13.92
N ALA A 227 12.07 -6.65 -13.42
CA ALA A 227 13.26 -7.39 -13.76
C ALA A 227 14.21 -7.49 -12.57
N ARG A 228 15.12 -8.45 -12.63
CA ARG A 228 16.24 -8.60 -11.71
C ARG A 228 17.52 -8.76 -12.50
N LEU A 229 18.52 -7.93 -12.17
CA LEU A 229 19.84 -8.05 -12.80
C LEU A 229 20.52 -9.36 -12.38
N ARG A 230 21.32 -9.90 -13.28
CA ARG A 230 22.27 -10.98 -12.92
C ARG A 230 23.39 -10.39 -12.05
N PRO A 231 23.91 -11.15 -11.09
CA PRO A 231 25.08 -10.73 -10.32
C PRO A 231 26.25 -10.35 -11.25
N GLY A 232 26.87 -9.21 -10.95
CA GLY A 232 28.01 -8.70 -11.72
C GLY A 232 27.66 -7.80 -12.91
N PHE A 233 26.39 -7.63 -13.25
CA PHE A 233 25.97 -6.68 -14.29
C PHE A 233 25.62 -5.32 -13.71
N GLU A 234 26.05 -4.26 -14.39
CA GLU A 234 25.73 -2.89 -14.02
C GLU A 234 24.42 -2.42 -14.66
N ALA A 235 23.59 -1.69 -13.90
CA ALA A 235 22.31 -1.18 -14.38
C ALA A 235 22.43 -0.32 -15.65
N ARG A 236 23.53 0.45 -15.78
CA ARG A 236 23.78 1.29 -16.97
C ARG A 236 24.03 0.46 -18.24
N ALA A 237 24.76 -0.62 -18.13
CA ALA A 237 25.01 -1.52 -19.26
C ALA A 237 23.75 -2.26 -19.66
N ALA A 238 22.98 -2.75 -18.69
CA ALA A 238 21.69 -3.40 -18.88
C ALA A 238 20.66 -2.45 -19.53
N LEU A 239 20.64 -1.18 -19.13
CA LEU A 239 19.78 -0.15 -19.75
C LEU A 239 20.10 0.01 -21.25
N GLY A 240 21.39 0.08 -21.62
CA GLY A 240 21.80 0.17 -23.01
C GLY A 240 21.44 -1.07 -23.83
N GLU A 241 21.43 -2.26 -23.21
CA GLU A 241 20.95 -3.49 -23.84
C GLU A 241 19.45 -3.43 -24.12
N LEU A 242 18.64 -3.04 -23.10
CA LEU A 242 17.20 -2.91 -23.25
C LEU A 242 16.82 -1.86 -24.31
N ASP A 243 17.51 -0.72 -24.36
CA ASP A 243 17.25 0.32 -25.37
C ASP A 243 17.48 -0.21 -26.80
N ARG A 244 18.58 -0.92 -27.03
CA ARG A 244 18.88 -1.50 -28.35
C ARG A 244 17.81 -2.52 -28.77
N LEU A 245 17.40 -3.40 -27.85
CA LEU A 245 16.38 -4.40 -28.12
C LEU A 245 15.01 -3.75 -28.37
N ALA A 246 14.67 -2.71 -27.60
CA ALA A 246 13.45 -1.96 -27.79
C ALA A 246 13.41 -1.25 -29.16
N MET A 247 14.49 -0.58 -29.53
CA MET A 247 14.59 0.06 -30.87
C MET A 247 14.37 -0.94 -31.99
N ALA A 248 14.95 -2.13 -31.88
CA ALA A 248 14.78 -3.18 -32.91
C ALA A 248 13.34 -3.71 -32.93
N ALA A 249 12.71 -3.94 -31.78
CA ALA A 249 11.35 -4.45 -31.68
C ALA A 249 10.27 -3.42 -32.09
N GLU A 250 10.54 -2.14 -31.93
CA GLU A 250 9.62 -1.05 -32.23
C GLU A 250 9.78 -0.47 -33.65
N GLN A 251 10.71 -0.99 -34.45
CA GLN A 251 10.88 -0.59 -35.85
C GLN A 251 9.60 -0.85 -36.66
N GLY A 252 9.06 0.21 -37.27
CA GLY A 252 7.83 0.11 -38.07
C GLY A 252 6.53 0.21 -37.30
N MET A 253 6.56 0.39 -35.97
CA MET A 253 5.35 0.68 -35.19
C MET A 253 4.84 2.11 -35.41
N SER A 254 3.52 2.28 -35.30
CA SER A 254 2.89 3.60 -35.41
C SER A 254 3.35 4.55 -34.30
N GLY A 255 3.76 5.76 -34.69
CA GLY A 255 4.33 6.76 -33.80
C GLY A 255 5.86 6.69 -33.75
N ASP A 256 6.49 7.83 -33.42
CA ASP A 256 7.96 7.93 -33.34
C ASP A 256 8.51 7.27 -32.05
N ARG A 257 8.28 5.95 -31.92
CA ARG A 257 8.74 5.16 -30.75
C ARG A 257 10.26 4.94 -30.77
N ALA A 258 10.92 5.16 -31.91
CA ALA A 258 12.38 5.11 -31.98
C ALA A 258 13.08 6.15 -31.10
N ALA A 259 12.40 7.26 -30.79
CA ALA A 259 12.87 8.28 -29.86
C ALA A 259 12.60 7.98 -28.38
N TRP A 260 11.90 6.90 -28.07
CA TRP A 260 11.60 6.53 -26.69
C TRP A 260 12.84 5.93 -26.01
N LYS A 261 13.02 6.28 -24.73
CA LYS A 261 14.10 5.74 -23.89
C LYS A 261 13.55 4.72 -22.90
N THR A 262 14.38 3.78 -22.49
CA THR A 262 14.04 2.89 -21.41
C THR A 262 14.37 3.54 -20.07
N SER A 263 13.48 3.37 -19.09
CA SER A 263 13.71 3.70 -17.67
C SER A 263 13.90 2.39 -16.89
N LEU A 264 14.93 2.34 -16.07
CA LEU A 264 15.25 1.23 -15.21
C LEU A 264 15.42 1.79 -13.79
N LEU A 265 14.41 1.65 -12.96
CA LEU A 265 14.42 2.19 -11.60
C LEU A 265 14.17 1.10 -10.57
N PRO A 266 14.89 1.12 -9.43
CA PRO A 266 14.56 0.27 -8.31
C PRO A 266 13.08 0.43 -7.90
N LEU A 267 12.40 -0.68 -7.65
CA LEU A 267 10.98 -0.67 -7.33
C LEU A 267 10.65 0.22 -6.12
N HIS A 268 11.54 0.24 -5.11
CA HIS A 268 11.36 1.06 -3.91
C HIS A 268 11.45 2.57 -4.21
N GLU A 269 12.33 2.98 -5.14
CA GLU A 269 12.41 4.38 -5.59
C GLU A 269 11.15 4.77 -6.36
N ARG A 270 10.68 3.89 -7.24
CA ARG A 270 9.45 4.08 -8.00
C ARG A 270 8.23 4.29 -7.08
N VAL A 271 8.11 3.48 -6.04
CA VAL A 271 7.02 3.62 -5.06
C VAL A 271 7.14 4.93 -4.31
N THR A 272 8.36 5.31 -3.92
CA THR A 272 8.60 6.57 -3.23
C THR A 272 8.28 7.77 -4.12
N GLU A 273 8.68 7.77 -5.39
CA GLU A 273 8.32 8.82 -6.35
C GLU A 273 6.81 8.95 -6.54
N ARG A 274 6.13 7.82 -6.77
CA ARG A 274 4.70 7.81 -7.08
C ARG A 274 3.83 8.23 -5.90
N TYR A 275 4.18 7.78 -4.70
CA TYR A 275 3.39 8.02 -3.49
C TYR A 275 3.96 9.10 -2.59
N GLY A 276 5.20 9.56 -2.81
CA GLY A 276 5.89 10.51 -1.95
C GLY A 276 5.14 11.84 -1.78
N GLN A 277 4.63 12.43 -2.86
CA GLN A 277 3.84 13.65 -2.79
C GLN A 277 2.52 13.45 -2.05
N THR A 278 1.83 12.35 -2.32
CA THR A 278 0.57 12.01 -1.65
C THR A 278 0.82 11.79 -0.16
N LEU A 279 1.87 11.06 0.20
CA LEU A 279 2.28 10.83 1.58
C LEU A 279 2.67 12.14 2.27
N ALA A 280 3.43 13.00 1.62
CA ALA A 280 3.80 14.32 2.15
C ALA A 280 2.55 15.18 2.42
N THR A 281 1.56 15.16 1.54
CA THR A 281 0.29 15.87 1.72
C THR A 281 -0.48 15.32 2.93
N PHE A 282 -0.57 14.01 3.07
CA PHE A 282 -1.21 13.37 4.22
C PHE A 282 -0.47 13.68 5.52
N TRP A 283 0.86 13.66 5.51
CA TRP A 283 1.66 14.05 6.67
C TRP A 283 1.43 15.51 7.06
N ALA A 284 1.42 16.43 6.10
CA ALA A 284 1.14 17.84 6.35
C ALA A 284 -0.25 18.05 6.95
N ALA A 285 -1.27 17.36 6.40
CA ALA A 285 -2.64 17.40 6.91
C ALA A 285 -2.72 16.86 8.35
N ALA A 286 -2.07 15.72 8.62
CA ALA A 286 -2.05 15.12 9.95
C ALA A 286 -1.37 16.02 10.99
N CYS A 287 -0.21 16.60 10.64
CA CYS A 287 0.49 17.58 11.49
C CYS A 287 -0.37 18.82 11.73
N GLY A 288 -1.05 19.33 10.70
CA GLY A 288 -1.97 20.46 10.82
C GLY A 288 -3.12 20.17 11.77
N LEU A 289 -3.72 18.99 11.65
CA LEU A 289 -4.84 18.57 12.51
C LEU A 289 -4.41 18.41 13.97
N LEU A 290 -3.24 17.82 14.20
CA LEU A 290 -2.66 17.69 15.53
C LEU A 290 -2.31 19.08 16.12
N PHE A 291 -1.76 19.98 15.29
CA PHE A 291 -1.46 21.35 15.71
C PHE A 291 -2.73 22.09 16.13
N ILE A 292 -3.81 22.02 15.37
CA ILE A 292 -5.11 22.60 15.70
C ILE A 292 -5.63 22.01 17.02
N ALA A 293 -5.55 20.70 17.23
CA ALA A 293 -5.95 20.05 18.47
C ALA A 293 -5.12 20.58 19.66
N CYS A 294 -3.81 20.70 19.52
CA CYS A 294 -2.93 21.24 20.55
C CYS A 294 -3.26 22.71 20.88
N VAL A 295 -3.48 23.56 19.87
CA VAL A 295 -3.87 24.96 20.05
C VAL A 295 -5.21 25.07 20.78
N ASN A 296 -6.20 24.28 20.39
CA ASN A 296 -7.50 24.27 21.03
C ASN A 296 -7.40 23.87 22.53
N VAL A 297 -6.61 22.87 22.84
CA VAL A 297 -6.38 22.46 24.25
C VAL A 297 -5.62 23.55 25.01
N ALA A 298 -4.61 24.18 24.40
CA ALA A 298 -3.88 25.28 25.00
C ALA A 298 -4.78 26.48 25.31
N LEU A 299 -5.63 26.88 24.36
CA LEU A 299 -6.62 27.97 24.56
C LEU A 299 -7.62 27.62 25.66
N MET A 300 -8.14 26.40 25.69
CA MET A 300 -9.02 25.94 26.75
C MET A 300 -8.33 25.95 28.11
N MET A 301 -7.06 25.53 28.18
CA MET A 301 -6.25 25.60 29.41
C MET A 301 -6.01 27.04 29.86
N LEU A 302 -5.70 27.94 28.92
CA LEU A 302 -5.49 29.35 29.21
C LEU A 302 -6.78 30.02 29.78
N ALA A 303 -7.91 29.77 29.13
CA ALA A 303 -9.21 30.26 29.61
C ALA A 303 -9.54 29.77 31.02
N ARG A 304 -9.22 28.49 31.32
CA ARG A 304 -9.41 27.90 32.66
C ARG A 304 -8.47 28.55 33.68
N THR A 305 -7.22 28.77 33.33
CA THR A 305 -6.23 29.42 34.21
C THR A 305 -6.64 30.86 34.52
N ASN A 306 -7.15 31.61 33.56
CA ASN A 306 -7.66 32.95 33.73
C ASN A 306 -8.86 33.01 34.68
N ARG A 307 -9.79 32.07 34.60
CA ARG A 307 -10.93 31.97 35.55
C ARG A 307 -10.48 31.68 36.99
N ARG A 308 -9.30 31.09 37.19
CA ARG A 308 -8.70 30.75 38.48
C ARG A 308 -7.65 31.76 38.93
N SER A 309 -7.47 32.87 38.22
CA SER A 309 -6.45 33.87 38.56
C SER A 309 -6.52 34.39 39.98
N ARG A 310 -7.75 34.59 40.53
CA ARG A 310 -7.97 34.99 41.92
C ARG A 310 -7.51 33.93 42.93
N GLU A 311 -7.75 32.66 42.65
CA GLU A 311 -7.30 31.53 43.50
C GLU A 311 -5.77 31.42 43.46
N PHE A 312 -5.16 31.61 42.31
CA PHE A 312 -3.70 31.62 42.15
C PHE A 312 -3.05 32.84 42.86
N ALA A 313 -3.67 34.00 42.77
CA ALA A 313 -3.21 35.20 43.47
C ALA A 313 -3.24 34.98 45.00
N LEU A 314 -4.31 34.42 45.53
CA LEU A 314 -4.44 34.09 46.97
C LEU A 314 -3.39 33.04 47.41
N ARG A 315 -3.08 32.05 46.59
CA ARG A 315 -2.07 31.03 46.92
C ARG A 315 -0.65 31.61 46.85
N SER A 316 -0.37 32.52 45.92
CA SER A 316 0.91 33.19 45.84
C SER A 316 1.18 34.12 47.02
N THR A 317 0.17 34.80 47.55
CA THR A 317 0.29 35.60 48.76
C THR A 317 0.52 34.74 50.03
N LEU A 318 0.08 33.47 50.01
CA LEU A 318 0.31 32.49 51.08
C LEU A 318 1.65 31.73 50.91
N GLY A 319 2.55 32.16 49.99
CA GLY A 319 3.90 31.62 49.85
C GLY A 319 4.05 30.41 48.90
N ALA A 320 3.02 30.12 48.09
CA ALA A 320 3.14 29.06 47.07
C ALA A 320 4.08 29.52 45.93
N GLY A 321 5.24 28.89 45.79
CA GLY A 321 6.22 29.21 44.74
C GLY A 321 5.68 28.94 43.32
N ALA A 322 6.04 29.80 42.35
CA ALA A 322 5.63 29.70 40.96
C ALA A 322 5.97 28.32 40.33
N SER A 323 7.06 27.68 40.79
CA SER A 323 7.47 26.33 40.34
C SER A 323 6.45 25.24 40.68
N ARG A 324 5.75 25.36 41.81
CA ARG A 324 4.70 24.40 42.25
C ARG A 324 3.44 24.55 41.37
N LEU A 325 3.08 25.77 40.99
CA LEU A 325 1.96 26.04 40.09
C LEU A 325 2.25 25.56 38.69
N ALA A 326 3.48 25.80 38.16
CA ALA A 326 3.90 25.32 36.85
C ALA A 326 3.89 23.77 36.79
N ARG A 327 4.39 23.10 37.84
CA ARG A 327 4.36 21.64 37.94
C ARG A 327 2.93 21.09 37.97
N GLN A 328 2.01 21.74 38.64
CA GLN A 328 0.61 21.34 38.67
C GLN A 328 -0.02 21.42 37.26
N LEU A 329 0.19 22.55 36.54
CA LEU A 329 -0.33 22.72 35.17
C LEU A 329 0.28 21.71 34.21
N LEU A 330 1.58 21.41 34.31
CA LEU A 330 2.24 20.39 33.50
C LEU A 330 1.65 19.00 33.78
N THR A 331 1.36 18.66 35.05
CA THR A 331 0.75 17.37 35.39
C THR A 331 -0.66 17.25 34.82
N GLU A 332 -1.47 18.32 34.90
CA GLU A 332 -2.82 18.35 34.31
C GLU A 332 -2.77 18.19 32.78
N SER A 333 -1.85 18.89 32.11
CA SER A 333 -1.63 18.78 30.65
C SER A 333 -1.18 17.37 30.24
N LEU A 334 -0.27 16.76 31.01
CA LEU A 334 0.23 15.41 30.75
C LEU A 334 -0.88 14.35 30.89
N LEU A 335 -1.72 14.49 31.92
CA LEU A 335 -2.88 13.59 32.11
C LEU A 335 -3.88 13.69 30.96
N LEU A 336 -4.19 14.91 30.50
CA LEU A 336 -5.04 15.13 29.34
C LEU A 336 -4.45 14.56 28.06
N ALA A 337 -3.15 14.81 27.81
CA ALA A 337 -2.44 14.28 26.66
C ALA A 337 -2.41 12.74 26.66
N SER A 338 -2.19 12.14 27.86
CA SER A 338 -2.19 10.67 27.99
C SER A 338 -3.59 10.08 27.74
N ALA A 339 -4.64 10.69 28.28
CA ALA A 339 -6.01 10.25 28.08
C ALA A 339 -6.45 10.39 26.62
N GLY A 340 -6.17 11.55 26.00
CA GLY A 340 -6.45 11.81 24.59
C GLY A 340 -5.63 10.91 23.66
N GLY A 341 -4.35 10.70 23.95
CA GLY A 341 -3.47 9.81 23.20
C GLY A 341 -3.94 8.36 23.22
N LEU A 342 -4.26 7.82 24.41
CA LEU A 342 -4.80 6.47 24.55
C LEU A 342 -6.14 6.31 23.81
N ALA A 343 -7.05 7.27 23.95
CA ALA A 343 -8.31 7.25 23.23
C ALA A 343 -8.09 7.34 21.71
N GLY A 344 -7.14 8.15 21.24
CA GLY A 344 -6.79 8.28 19.83
C GLY A 344 -6.23 6.99 19.25
N VAL A 345 -5.32 6.31 19.94
CA VAL A 345 -4.78 5.01 19.52
C VAL A 345 -5.87 3.93 19.50
N LEU A 346 -6.78 3.92 20.47
CA LEU A 346 -7.92 3.00 20.48
C LEU A 346 -8.86 3.25 19.30
N LEU A 347 -9.18 4.51 19.00
CA LEU A 347 -9.99 4.89 17.83
C LEU A 347 -9.31 4.47 16.53
N ALA A 348 -7.99 4.69 16.40
CA ALA A 348 -7.23 4.26 15.24
C ALA A 348 -7.29 2.74 15.05
N ASN A 349 -7.10 1.95 16.11
CA ASN A 349 -7.18 0.50 16.05
C ASN A 349 -8.58 -0.03 15.67
N LEU A 350 -9.64 0.64 16.11
CA LEU A 350 -11.01 0.28 15.74
C LEU A 350 -11.35 0.65 14.29
N ALA A 351 -10.77 1.73 13.79
CA ALA A 351 -11.00 2.20 12.42
C ALA A 351 -10.13 1.46 11.38
N LEU A 352 -8.98 0.91 11.77
CA LEU A 352 -8.04 0.23 10.88
C LEU A 352 -8.68 -0.89 10.04
N PRO A 353 -9.52 -1.80 10.60
CA PRO A 353 -10.18 -2.84 9.81
C PRO A 353 -11.15 -2.29 8.76
N VAL A 354 -11.82 -1.15 9.05
CA VAL A 354 -12.78 -0.51 8.14
C VAL A 354 -12.06 0.18 6.98
N VAL A 355 -10.85 0.69 7.21
CA VAL A 355 -10.02 1.34 6.17
C VAL A 355 -9.30 0.31 5.30
N GLN A 356 -9.14 -0.94 5.78
CA GLN A 356 -8.47 -2.04 5.09
C GLN A 356 -9.45 -3.00 4.38
N ALA A 357 -10.75 -2.88 4.66
CA ALA A 357 -11.83 -3.61 3.99
C ALA A 357 -12.25 -2.94 2.68
#